data_6a9f2c53ada62d3c6d17d7d4b0db1437
#
_entry.id   6a9f2c53ada62d3c6d17d7d4b0db1437
#
_cell.length_a   1.000
_cell.length_b   1.000
_cell.length_c   1.000
_cell.angle_alpha   90.00
_cell.angle_beta   90.00
_cell.angle_gamma   90.00
#
_symmetry.space_group_name_H-M   'P 1'
#
loop_
_entity.id
_entity.type
_entity.pdbx_description
1 polymer ?
#
loop_
_entity_poly.entity_id
_entity_poly.type
_entity_poly.pdbx_seq_one_letter_code
_entity_poly.pdbx_strand_id
1 'polypeptide(L)'
;MATDKPLILRRQKGKTVIKPRQSLDSLQVEVLVDTGVFHLEQPFTYFLPEELKELIDVGSLVRVPFKNDLKNGVVLSVKNKSQAALKPIDSLLTSVRLTPGFLEFTKKVSERYIANQASILAAVLPTFTKAISPSIGAPLIKKTSGAKPTRQLFLLSRSESIESRVLKIIRERKGLNLLLILPTQKEIEKVIKALGEMKQEVIEIGSHLTSSQRRKNFELAA
;
A
#
# COMPACT_ATOMS: atom_id res chain seq x y z
N MET A 1 -10.78 24.07 -58.01
CA MET A 1 -9.37 24.05 -57.55
C MET A 1 -9.35 24.03 -56.04
N ALA A 2 -9.12 22.88 -55.45
CA ALA A 2 -9.01 22.70 -54.02
C ALA A 2 -7.55 22.90 -53.60
N THR A 3 -7.29 23.87 -52.73
CA THR A 3 -5.95 24.16 -52.23
C THR A 3 -5.66 23.24 -51.05
N ASP A 4 -4.78 22.30 -51.30
CA ASP A 4 -4.23 21.37 -50.32
C ASP A 4 -3.30 22.12 -49.35
N LYS A 5 -3.74 22.35 -48.09
CA LYS A 5 -2.90 22.94 -47.05
C LYS A 5 -2.17 21.81 -46.32
N PRO A 6 -0.84 21.82 -46.26
CA PRO A 6 -0.10 20.79 -45.55
C PRO A 6 -0.40 20.81 -44.04
N LEU A 7 -0.66 19.63 -43.46
CA LEU A 7 -0.83 19.41 -42.02
C LEU A 7 0.48 19.73 -41.29
N ILE A 8 0.52 20.86 -40.59
CA ILE A 8 1.64 21.22 -39.71
C ILE A 8 1.47 20.48 -38.38
N LEU A 9 2.25 19.44 -38.20
CA LEU A 9 2.38 18.75 -36.90
C LEU A 9 2.91 19.74 -35.84
N ARG A 10 2.04 20.17 -34.94
CA ARG A 10 2.40 21.01 -33.81
C ARG A 10 3.25 20.18 -32.82
N ARG A 11 4.56 20.41 -32.88
CA ARG A 11 5.50 19.82 -31.89
C ARG A 11 5.09 20.31 -30.50
N GLN A 12 4.56 19.40 -29.65
CA GLN A 12 4.34 19.72 -28.25
C GLN A 12 5.71 19.99 -27.61
N LYS A 13 5.90 21.20 -27.08
CA LYS A 13 7.07 21.53 -26.25
C LYS A 13 7.07 20.60 -25.05
N GLY A 14 7.98 19.62 -25.05
CA GLY A 14 8.23 18.77 -23.90
C GLY A 14 8.54 19.64 -22.68
N LYS A 15 7.87 19.40 -21.56
CA LYS A 15 8.25 19.99 -20.29
C LYS A 15 9.70 19.65 -20.03
N THR A 16 10.54 20.67 -19.89
CA THR A 16 11.95 20.53 -19.56
C THR A 16 12.03 19.89 -18.17
N VAL A 17 12.32 18.59 -18.12
CA VAL A 17 12.62 17.91 -16.87
C VAL A 17 13.96 18.46 -16.38
N ILE A 18 13.91 19.28 -15.35
CA ILE A 18 15.11 19.74 -14.63
C ILE A 18 15.76 18.49 -14.08
N LYS A 19 16.91 18.09 -14.65
CA LYS A 19 17.72 17.00 -14.10
C LYS A 19 18.30 17.48 -12.78
N PRO A 20 17.95 16.92 -11.62
CA PRO A 20 18.59 17.28 -10.38
C PRO A 20 20.07 16.93 -10.48
N ARG A 21 20.97 17.82 -10.02
CA ARG A 21 22.39 17.55 -9.86
C ARG A 21 22.53 16.43 -8.82
N GLN A 22 22.97 15.27 -9.26
CA GLN A 22 23.25 14.15 -8.37
C GLN A 22 24.51 14.48 -7.56
N SER A 23 24.39 14.50 -6.23
CA SER A 23 25.53 14.48 -5.32
C SER A 23 26.19 13.11 -5.33
N LEU A 24 27.49 13.04 -5.06
CA LEU A 24 28.29 11.80 -5.07
C LEU A 24 27.83 10.75 -4.02
N ASP A 25 27.07 11.17 -3.00
CA ASP A 25 26.52 10.34 -1.92
C ASP A 25 25.01 10.08 -2.09
N SER A 26 24.58 9.74 -3.30
CA SER A 26 23.16 9.53 -3.57
C SER A 26 22.69 8.15 -3.15
N LEU A 27 21.63 8.10 -2.34
CA LEU A 27 20.94 6.87 -2.00
C LEU A 27 20.16 6.34 -3.19
N GLN A 28 20.24 5.04 -3.38
CA GLN A 28 19.47 4.31 -4.39
C GLN A 28 18.49 3.37 -3.71
N VAL A 29 17.34 3.20 -4.32
CA VAL A 29 16.29 2.32 -3.84
C VAL A 29 15.85 1.36 -4.94
N GLU A 30 15.66 0.12 -4.56
CA GLU A 30 15.02 -0.87 -5.42
C GLU A 30 13.53 -0.85 -5.15
N VAL A 31 12.76 -0.61 -6.19
CA VAL A 31 11.30 -0.49 -6.13
C VAL A 31 10.65 -1.57 -6.97
N LEU A 32 9.77 -2.33 -6.37
CA LEU A 32 8.87 -3.25 -7.06
C LEU A 32 7.70 -2.44 -7.62
N VAL A 33 7.66 -2.27 -8.93
CA VAL A 33 6.69 -1.41 -9.62
C VAL A 33 5.55 -2.25 -10.17
N ASP A 34 4.31 -1.82 -9.94
CA ASP A 34 3.15 -2.41 -10.60
C ASP A 34 3.08 -1.96 -12.07
N THR A 35 3.76 -2.71 -12.92
CA THR A 35 3.81 -2.43 -14.36
C THR A 35 2.59 -2.94 -15.11
N GLY A 36 1.81 -3.84 -14.52
CA GLY A 36 0.75 -4.59 -15.18
C GLY A 36 1.26 -5.62 -16.21
N VAL A 37 2.58 -5.87 -16.27
CA VAL A 37 3.23 -6.77 -17.24
C VAL A 37 3.91 -7.90 -16.50
N PHE A 38 3.46 -9.13 -16.74
CA PHE A 38 3.89 -10.32 -15.97
C PHE A 38 5.41 -10.56 -16.01
N HIS A 39 6.06 -10.41 -17.17
CA HIS A 39 7.50 -10.67 -17.30
C HIS A 39 8.42 -9.56 -16.76
N LEU A 40 7.87 -8.46 -16.23
CA LEU A 40 8.62 -7.38 -15.59
C LEU A 40 8.53 -7.47 -14.07
N GLU A 41 8.93 -8.60 -13.48
CA GLU A 41 8.89 -8.86 -12.05
C GLU A 41 10.10 -8.35 -11.28
N GLN A 42 11.16 -7.95 -11.98
CA GLN A 42 12.39 -7.46 -11.37
C GLN A 42 12.17 -6.08 -10.75
N PRO A 43 12.74 -5.81 -9.57
CA PRO A 43 12.71 -4.47 -9.01
C PRO A 43 13.53 -3.51 -9.87
N PHE A 44 13.04 -2.28 -9.99
CA PHE A 44 13.72 -1.20 -10.70
C PHE A 44 14.47 -0.30 -9.72
N THR A 45 15.65 0.17 -10.12
CA THR A 45 16.47 1.07 -9.31
C THR A 45 16.13 2.52 -9.60
N TYR A 46 15.90 3.28 -8.54
CA TYR A 46 15.60 4.71 -8.57
C TYR A 46 16.56 5.49 -7.67
N PHE A 47 16.71 6.76 -7.95
CA PHE A 47 17.39 7.71 -7.08
C PHE A 47 16.44 8.18 -5.97
N LEU A 48 16.93 8.25 -4.73
CA LEU A 48 16.18 8.76 -3.60
C LEU A 48 16.53 10.25 -3.39
N PRO A 49 15.58 11.20 -3.64
CA PRO A 49 15.78 12.62 -3.38
C PRO A 49 16.06 12.90 -1.90
N GLU A 50 16.89 13.89 -1.61
CA GLU A 50 17.29 14.24 -0.24
C GLU A 50 16.08 14.59 0.65
N GLU A 51 15.06 15.26 0.08
CA GLU A 51 13.84 15.63 0.78
C GLU A 51 13.00 14.43 1.26
N LEU A 52 13.20 13.26 0.61
CA LEU A 52 12.48 12.04 0.92
C LEU A 52 13.29 11.01 1.70
N LYS A 53 14.57 11.32 1.97
CA LYS A 53 15.52 10.38 2.58
C LYS A 53 15.09 9.87 3.96
N GLU A 54 14.56 10.76 4.81
CA GLU A 54 14.10 10.38 6.15
C GLU A 54 12.71 9.73 6.16
N LEU A 55 11.95 9.90 5.07
CA LEU A 55 10.58 9.45 4.96
C LEU A 55 10.46 8.06 4.31
N ILE A 56 11.41 7.71 3.43
CA ILE A 56 11.38 6.49 2.65
C ILE A 56 12.36 5.46 3.21
N ASP A 57 11.83 4.27 3.44
CA ASP A 57 12.57 3.10 3.88
C ASP A 57 11.94 1.83 3.27
N VAL A 58 12.49 0.67 3.57
CA VAL A 58 11.93 -0.63 3.12
C VAL A 58 10.46 -0.73 3.52
N GLY A 59 9.62 -1.13 2.56
CA GLY A 59 8.17 -1.21 2.72
C GLY A 59 7.41 0.08 2.44
N SER A 60 8.07 1.21 2.18
CA SER A 60 7.40 2.45 1.79
C SER A 60 6.70 2.32 0.45
N LEU A 61 5.48 2.87 0.38
CA LEU A 61 4.69 2.94 -0.85
C LEU A 61 5.00 4.25 -1.57
N VAL A 62 5.55 4.15 -2.77
CA VAL A 62 6.07 5.30 -3.52
C VAL A 62 5.48 5.39 -4.92
N ARG A 63 5.51 6.59 -5.47
CA ARG A 63 5.23 6.84 -6.88
C ARG A 63 6.54 7.05 -7.61
N VAL A 64 6.68 6.39 -8.74
CA VAL A 64 7.89 6.41 -9.54
C VAL A 64 7.60 6.63 -11.02
N PRO A 65 8.49 7.32 -11.76
CA PRO A 65 8.37 7.47 -13.20
C PRO A 65 8.73 6.14 -13.89
N PHE A 66 7.77 5.56 -14.59
CA PHE A 66 7.97 4.35 -15.37
C PHE A 66 7.55 4.58 -16.83
N LYS A 67 8.49 4.46 -17.79
CA LYS A 67 8.31 4.89 -19.17
C LYS A 67 7.84 6.35 -19.25
N ASN A 68 6.63 6.61 -19.73
CA ASN A 68 6.04 7.95 -19.87
C ASN A 68 4.99 8.26 -18.80
N ASP A 69 4.75 7.33 -17.87
CA ASP A 69 3.71 7.42 -16.82
C ASP A 69 4.32 7.41 -15.43
N LEU A 70 3.51 7.76 -14.45
CA LEU A 70 3.79 7.55 -13.04
C LEU A 70 3.09 6.27 -12.58
N LYS A 71 3.84 5.38 -11.95
CA LYS A 71 3.34 4.10 -11.41
C LYS A 71 3.56 4.03 -9.90
N ASN A 72 2.70 3.28 -9.24
CA ASN A 72 2.88 2.97 -7.83
C ASN A 72 3.85 1.80 -7.67
N GLY A 73 4.62 1.82 -6.59
CA GLY A 73 5.55 0.74 -6.27
C GLY A 73 5.84 0.66 -4.78
N VAL A 74 6.54 -0.38 -4.40
CA VAL A 74 6.96 -0.66 -3.03
C VAL A 74 8.46 -0.73 -2.96
N VAL A 75 9.07 -0.03 -2.00
CA VAL A 75 10.52 -0.06 -1.76
C VAL A 75 10.90 -1.40 -1.14
N LEU A 76 11.80 -2.14 -1.79
CA LEU A 76 12.32 -3.42 -1.31
C LEU A 76 13.67 -3.29 -0.62
N SER A 77 14.51 -2.37 -1.07
CA SER A 77 15.83 -2.14 -0.46
C SER A 77 16.29 -0.70 -0.66
N VAL A 78 17.11 -0.22 0.28
CA VAL A 78 17.80 1.07 0.23
C VAL A 78 19.31 0.79 0.23
N LYS A 79 20.05 1.34 -0.72
CA LYS A 79 21.49 1.07 -0.91
C LYS A 79 22.28 2.36 -1.07
N ASN A 80 23.45 2.43 -0.43
CA ASN A 80 24.43 3.46 -0.69
C ASN A 80 25.25 3.06 -1.93
N LYS A 81 24.84 3.51 -3.10
CA LYS A 81 25.61 3.35 -4.34
C LYS A 81 25.42 4.57 -5.21
N SER A 82 26.51 5.05 -5.81
CA SER A 82 26.45 6.08 -6.84
C SER A 82 26.38 5.41 -8.21
N GLN A 83 25.27 5.53 -8.90
CA GLN A 83 25.14 5.11 -10.29
C GLN A 83 24.56 6.30 -11.08
N ALA A 84 25.24 6.70 -12.13
CA ALA A 84 24.81 7.85 -12.94
C ALA A 84 23.46 7.57 -13.65
N ALA A 85 22.65 8.61 -13.79
CA ALA A 85 21.46 8.66 -14.64
C ALA A 85 20.21 7.88 -14.19
N LEU A 86 20.01 7.66 -12.88
CA LEU A 86 18.76 7.11 -12.38
C LEU A 86 17.64 8.17 -12.34
N LYS A 87 16.40 7.73 -12.60
CA LYS A 87 15.22 8.59 -12.41
C LYS A 87 14.95 8.72 -10.91
N PRO A 88 14.55 9.92 -10.42
CA PRO A 88 14.19 10.10 -9.01
C PRO A 88 12.84 9.44 -8.70
N ILE A 89 12.65 9.07 -7.43
CA ILE A 89 11.30 8.82 -6.88
C ILE A 89 10.51 10.13 -6.98
N ASP A 90 9.26 10.04 -7.43
CA ASP A 90 8.38 11.20 -7.57
C ASP A 90 7.82 11.63 -6.20
N SER A 91 7.25 10.70 -5.45
CA SER A 91 6.58 11.04 -4.19
C SER A 91 6.30 9.82 -3.31
N LEU A 92 6.07 10.08 -2.02
CA LEU A 92 5.55 9.11 -1.05
C LEU A 92 4.01 9.10 -1.16
N LEU A 93 3.41 7.90 -1.14
CA LEU A 93 1.97 7.72 -1.30
C LEU A 93 1.20 7.69 0.02
N THR A 94 1.81 7.17 1.08
CA THR A 94 1.23 7.06 2.41
C THR A 94 2.33 6.97 3.46
N SER A 95 2.03 7.35 4.70
CA SER A 95 2.92 7.17 5.83
C SER A 95 3.01 5.71 6.30
N VAL A 96 2.07 4.86 5.88
CA VAL A 96 2.05 3.44 6.23
C VAL A 96 3.18 2.72 5.50
N ARG A 97 3.96 1.92 6.25
CA ARG A 97 5.01 1.05 5.70
C ARG A 97 4.60 -0.41 5.81
N LEU A 98 4.83 -1.16 4.76
CA LEU A 98 4.66 -2.61 4.78
C LEU A 98 5.80 -3.25 5.59
N THR A 99 5.45 -4.19 6.46
CA THR A 99 6.46 -4.88 7.24
C THR A 99 7.30 -5.82 6.37
N PRO A 100 8.59 -6.07 6.71
CA PRO A 100 9.40 -7.05 5.99
C PRO A 100 8.75 -8.44 5.94
N GLY A 101 8.10 -8.85 7.04
CA GLY A 101 7.36 -10.12 7.08
C GLY A 101 6.18 -10.19 6.10
N PHE A 102 5.49 -9.06 5.89
CA PHE A 102 4.42 -9.00 4.88
C PHE A 102 4.98 -9.05 3.44
N LEU A 103 6.10 -8.39 3.20
CA LEU A 103 6.78 -8.48 1.88
C LEU A 103 7.27 -9.90 1.60
N GLU A 104 7.85 -10.56 2.58
CA GLU A 104 8.25 -11.97 2.46
C GLU A 104 7.05 -12.89 2.24
N PHE A 105 5.96 -12.66 2.97
CA PHE A 105 4.72 -13.41 2.80
C PHE A 105 4.18 -13.26 1.36
N THR A 106 4.06 -12.04 0.85
CA THR A 106 3.57 -11.80 -0.53
C THR A 106 4.49 -12.39 -1.58
N LYS A 107 5.80 -12.43 -1.32
CA LYS A 107 6.78 -13.13 -2.17
C LYS A 107 6.51 -14.64 -2.20
N LYS A 108 6.33 -15.29 -1.05
CA LYS A 108 5.97 -16.72 -0.98
C LYS A 108 4.65 -17.02 -1.66
N VAL A 109 3.66 -16.13 -1.55
CA VAL A 109 2.39 -16.24 -2.27
C VAL A 109 2.62 -16.17 -3.77
N SER A 110 3.43 -15.22 -4.27
CA SER A 110 3.75 -15.11 -5.68
C SER A 110 4.43 -16.36 -6.24
N GLU A 111 5.38 -16.92 -5.52
CA GLU A 111 6.06 -18.18 -5.88
C GLU A 111 5.08 -19.36 -5.90
N ARG A 112 4.20 -19.46 -4.89
CA ARG A 112 3.21 -20.55 -4.77
C ARG A 112 2.17 -20.55 -5.90
N TYR A 113 1.71 -19.38 -6.32
CA TYR A 113 0.64 -19.23 -7.30
C TYR A 113 1.13 -18.80 -8.69
N ILE A 114 2.45 -18.75 -8.89
CA ILE A 114 3.07 -18.31 -10.16
C ILE A 114 2.48 -16.96 -10.60
N ALA A 115 2.36 -16.04 -9.66
CA ALA A 115 1.79 -14.71 -9.88
C ALA A 115 2.84 -13.63 -9.61
N ASN A 116 2.73 -12.48 -10.27
CA ASN A 116 3.61 -11.34 -10.02
C ASN A 116 3.37 -10.76 -8.63
N GLN A 117 4.43 -10.60 -7.82
CA GLN A 117 4.33 -10.05 -6.46
C GLN A 117 3.75 -8.62 -6.47
N ALA A 118 4.08 -7.78 -7.46
CA ALA A 118 3.53 -6.44 -7.57
C ALA A 118 2.01 -6.47 -7.78
N SER A 119 1.50 -7.40 -8.58
CA SER A 119 0.06 -7.59 -8.80
C SER A 119 -0.66 -8.07 -7.54
N ILE A 120 -0.04 -8.95 -6.75
CA ILE A 120 -0.59 -9.38 -5.45
C ILE A 120 -0.68 -8.18 -4.51
N LEU A 121 0.37 -7.36 -4.41
CA LEU A 121 0.37 -6.15 -3.60
C LEU A 121 -0.68 -5.15 -4.07
N ALA A 122 -0.82 -4.94 -5.37
CA ALA A 122 -1.85 -4.06 -5.94
C ALA A 122 -3.27 -4.54 -5.65
N ALA A 123 -3.50 -5.85 -5.57
CA ALA A 123 -4.80 -6.42 -5.26
C ALA A 123 -5.20 -6.25 -3.78
N VAL A 124 -4.24 -6.28 -2.85
CA VAL A 124 -4.52 -6.20 -1.40
C VAL A 124 -4.42 -4.78 -0.83
N LEU A 125 -3.69 -3.88 -1.50
CA LEU A 125 -3.54 -2.49 -1.07
C LEU A 125 -4.66 -1.61 -1.64
N PRO A 126 -5.07 -0.56 -0.93
CA PRO A 126 -5.99 0.42 -1.49
C PRO A 126 -5.34 1.20 -2.64
N THR A 127 -6.15 1.73 -3.53
CA THR A 127 -5.66 2.57 -4.63
C THR A 127 -5.18 3.93 -4.13
N PHE A 128 -3.92 4.26 -4.36
CA PHE A 128 -3.32 5.54 -4.02
C PHE A 128 -3.25 6.42 -5.27
N THR A 129 -4.08 7.46 -5.33
CA THR A 129 -4.14 8.40 -6.47
C THR A 129 -3.37 9.69 -6.23
N LYS A 130 -3.17 10.07 -4.97
CA LYS A 130 -2.48 11.31 -4.58
C LYS A 130 -1.32 11.00 -3.64
N ALA A 131 -0.22 11.74 -3.80
CA ALA A 131 0.87 11.78 -2.85
C ALA A 131 0.44 12.42 -1.53
N ILE A 132 1.14 12.11 -0.45
CA ILE A 132 1.02 12.85 0.81
C ILE A 132 2.09 13.95 0.88
N SER A 133 1.79 14.98 1.67
CA SER A 133 2.81 16.00 1.97
C SER A 133 3.93 15.40 2.83
N PRO A 134 5.20 15.77 2.60
CA PRO A 134 6.36 15.23 3.33
C PRO A 134 6.36 15.50 4.85
N SER A 135 5.48 16.38 5.33
CA SER A 135 5.37 16.77 6.74
C SER A 135 4.74 15.73 7.67
N ILE A 136 4.23 14.62 7.14
CA ILE A 136 3.62 13.56 7.96
C ILE A 136 4.73 12.62 8.41
N GLY A 137 5.02 12.62 9.72
CA GLY A 137 6.01 11.73 10.32
C GLY A 137 5.71 10.25 10.01
N ALA A 138 6.78 9.47 9.81
CA ALA A 138 6.64 8.04 9.56
C ALA A 138 6.03 7.33 10.77
N PRO A 139 5.03 6.46 10.59
CA PRO A 139 4.44 5.72 11.69
C PRO A 139 5.47 4.77 12.30
N LEU A 140 5.56 4.78 13.61
CA LEU A 140 6.36 3.80 14.34
C LEU A 140 5.64 2.44 14.28
N ILE A 141 6.23 1.48 13.60
CA ILE A 141 5.75 0.10 13.63
C ILE A 141 6.01 -0.45 15.04
N LYS A 142 4.96 -0.63 15.83
CA LYS A 142 5.08 -1.31 17.13
C LYS A 142 5.42 -2.77 16.88
N LYS A 143 6.55 -3.24 17.40
CA LYS A 143 6.88 -4.67 17.40
C LYS A 143 5.82 -5.40 18.22
N THR A 144 5.08 -6.31 17.60
CA THR A 144 4.21 -7.21 18.33
C THR A 144 5.05 -8.21 19.13
N SER A 145 4.67 -8.45 20.37
CA SER A 145 5.31 -9.47 21.22
C SER A 145 5.21 -10.83 20.54
N GLY A 146 6.30 -11.61 20.58
CA GLY A 146 6.40 -12.93 19.94
C GLY A 146 5.57 -14.05 20.59
N ALA A 147 4.35 -13.75 21.04
CA ALA A 147 3.42 -14.75 21.56
C ALA A 147 3.06 -15.76 20.47
N LYS A 148 3.12 -17.05 20.79
CA LYS A 148 2.72 -18.11 19.85
C LYS A 148 1.25 -17.95 19.49
N PRO A 149 0.88 -18.02 18.18
CA PRO A 149 -0.51 -17.93 17.77
C PRO A 149 -1.29 -19.13 18.31
N THR A 150 -2.40 -18.87 19.00
CA THR A 150 -3.37 -19.88 19.41
C THR A 150 -4.53 -19.89 18.45
N ARG A 151 -5.01 -21.08 18.09
CA ARG A 151 -6.20 -21.26 17.25
C ARG A 151 -7.33 -21.82 18.11
N GLN A 152 -8.50 -21.24 18.02
CA GLN A 152 -9.71 -21.68 18.71
C GLN A 152 -10.85 -21.85 17.70
N LEU A 153 -11.56 -22.97 17.76
CA LEU A 153 -12.75 -23.22 16.97
C LEU A 153 -13.96 -23.12 17.88
N PHE A 154 -14.92 -22.29 17.51
CA PHE A 154 -16.19 -22.15 18.20
C PHE A 154 -17.31 -22.74 17.36
N LEU A 155 -18.02 -23.72 17.90
CA LEU A 155 -19.24 -24.26 17.33
C LEU A 155 -20.42 -23.48 17.94
N LEU A 156 -21.16 -22.76 17.09
CA LEU A 156 -22.34 -22.02 17.52
C LEU A 156 -23.55 -22.96 17.57
N SER A 157 -24.31 -22.87 18.65
CA SER A 157 -25.63 -23.52 18.73
C SER A 157 -26.65 -22.78 17.86
N ARG A 158 -27.79 -23.42 17.56
CA ARG A 158 -28.87 -22.78 16.78
C ARG A 158 -29.43 -21.51 17.43
N SER A 159 -29.31 -21.38 18.74
CA SER A 159 -29.78 -20.23 19.52
C SER A 159 -28.76 -19.11 19.67
N GLU A 160 -27.49 -19.35 19.29
CA GLU A 160 -26.41 -18.38 19.45
C GLU A 160 -26.13 -17.72 18.11
N SER A 161 -26.16 -16.38 18.09
CA SER A 161 -25.82 -15.61 16.89
C SER A 161 -24.34 -15.30 16.80
N ILE A 162 -23.83 -15.04 15.59
CA ILE A 162 -22.44 -14.63 15.36
C ILE A 162 -22.16 -13.33 16.13
N GLU A 163 -23.09 -12.39 16.12
CA GLU A 163 -22.97 -11.09 16.79
C GLU A 163 -22.77 -11.28 18.29
N SER A 164 -23.58 -12.11 18.94
CA SER A 164 -23.47 -12.36 20.38
C SER A 164 -22.12 -12.98 20.76
N ARG A 165 -21.61 -13.89 19.95
CA ARG A 165 -20.29 -14.50 20.15
C ARG A 165 -19.16 -13.48 19.94
N VAL A 166 -19.22 -12.66 18.89
CA VAL A 166 -18.24 -11.60 18.65
C VAL A 166 -18.20 -10.62 19.81
N LEU A 167 -19.35 -10.15 20.27
CA LEU A 167 -19.44 -9.24 21.42
C LEU A 167 -18.84 -9.83 22.70
N LYS A 168 -19.05 -11.14 22.94
CA LYS A 168 -18.44 -11.85 24.07
C LYS A 168 -16.91 -11.86 23.96
N ILE A 169 -16.37 -12.21 22.78
CA ILE A 169 -14.92 -12.22 22.54
C ILE A 169 -14.31 -10.83 22.75
N ILE A 170 -14.98 -9.78 22.26
CA ILE A 170 -14.50 -8.40 22.43
C ILE A 170 -14.46 -8.00 23.91
N ARG A 171 -15.49 -8.36 24.68
CA ARG A 171 -15.53 -8.08 26.13
C ARG A 171 -14.43 -8.80 26.88
N GLU A 172 -14.11 -10.04 26.51
CA GLU A 172 -13.05 -10.83 27.12
C GLU A 172 -11.64 -10.32 26.77
N ARG A 173 -11.51 -9.61 25.65
CA ARG A 173 -10.21 -9.16 25.08
C ARG A 173 -10.07 -7.64 25.05
N LYS A 174 -10.50 -6.97 26.10
CA LYS A 174 -10.39 -5.51 26.23
C LYS A 174 -8.93 -5.03 26.06
N GLY A 175 -8.75 -3.93 25.37
CA GLY A 175 -7.43 -3.30 25.16
C GLY A 175 -6.56 -3.93 24.08
N LEU A 176 -7.08 -4.90 23.31
CA LEU A 176 -6.41 -5.47 22.14
C LEU A 176 -7.05 -4.96 20.85
N ASN A 177 -6.23 -4.78 19.82
CA ASN A 177 -6.71 -4.58 18.47
C ASN A 177 -7.24 -5.90 17.93
N LEU A 178 -8.47 -5.91 17.43
CA LEU A 178 -9.14 -7.10 16.92
C LEU A 178 -9.42 -6.93 15.44
N LEU A 179 -9.03 -7.91 14.63
CA LEU A 179 -9.43 -7.99 13.22
C LEU A 179 -10.57 -9.00 13.09
N LEU A 180 -11.72 -8.53 12.62
CA LEU A 180 -12.90 -9.36 12.35
C LEU A 180 -13.05 -9.52 10.83
N ILE A 181 -13.07 -10.76 10.36
CA ILE A 181 -13.30 -11.09 8.97
C ILE A 181 -14.65 -11.79 8.88
N LEU A 182 -15.61 -11.17 8.20
CA LEU A 182 -16.97 -11.67 8.04
C LEU A 182 -17.26 -11.94 6.56
N PRO A 183 -18.00 -13.00 6.24
CA PRO A 183 -18.19 -13.46 4.87
C PRO A 183 -19.16 -12.60 4.06
N THR A 184 -20.08 -11.89 4.70
CA THR A 184 -21.10 -11.11 4.00
C THR A 184 -21.26 -9.70 4.56
N GLN A 185 -21.67 -8.77 3.67
CA GLN A 185 -21.94 -7.38 4.06
C GLN A 185 -23.05 -7.28 5.14
N LYS A 186 -24.08 -8.11 5.06
CA LYS A 186 -25.15 -8.14 6.06
C LYS A 186 -24.66 -8.48 7.46
N GLU A 187 -23.70 -9.40 7.57
CA GLU A 187 -23.10 -9.75 8.85
C GLU A 187 -22.20 -8.64 9.37
N ILE A 188 -21.45 -7.98 8.48
CA ILE A 188 -20.66 -6.79 8.84
C ILE A 188 -21.56 -5.71 9.43
N GLU A 189 -22.65 -5.34 8.75
CA GLU A 189 -23.59 -4.31 9.20
C GLU A 189 -24.22 -4.65 10.56
N LYS A 190 -24.62 -5.90 10.79
CA LYS A 190 -25.16 -6.34 12.07
C LYS A 190 -24.14 -6.21 13.20
N VAL A 191 -22.90 -6.65 12.95
CA VAL A 191 -21.83 -6.56 13.95
C VAL A 191 -21.45 -5.10 14.22
N ILE A 192 -21.34 -4.26 13.19
CA ILE A 192 -21.07 -2.82 13.37
C ILE A 192 -22.17 -2.16 14.21
N LYS A 193 -23.46 -2.44 13.93
CA LYS A 193 -24.58 -1.92 14.72
C LYS A 193 -24.47 -2.34 16.19
N ALA A 194 -24.21 -3.60 16.45
CA ALA A 194 -24.06 -4.13 17.80
C ALA A 194 -22.84 -3.54 18.54
N LEU A 195 -21.74 -3.26 17.83
CA LEU A 195 -20.55 -2.59 18.39
C LEU A 195 -20.80 -1.11 18.66
N GLY A 196 -21.58 -0.42 17.81
CA GLY A 196 -21.99 0.97 18.02
C GLY A 196 -22.77 1.16 19.32
N GLU A 197 -23.63 0.21 19.68
CA GLU A 197 -24.34 0.18 20.97
C GLU A 197 -23.38 0.08 22.17
N MET A 198 -22.20 -0.54 21.98
CA MET A 198 -21.13 -0.64 22.98
C MET A 198 -20.16 0.54 22.99
N LYS A 199 -20.35 1.55 22.13
CA LYS A 199 -19.43 2.68 21.95
C LYS A 199 -17.99 2.25 21.64
N GLN A 200 -17.81 1.17 20.88
CA GLN A 200 -16.51 0.72 20.41
C GLN A 200 -16.14 1.45 19.14
N GLU A 201 -14.86 1.84 19.03
CA GLU A 201 -14.33 2.39 17.80
C GLU A 201 -14.12 1.26 16.77
N VAL A 202 -14.69 1.43 15.57
CA VAL A 202 -14.67 0.43 14.51
C VAL A 202 -14.16 1.06 13.23
N ILE A 203 -13.15 0.42 12.63
CA ILE A 203 -12.65 0.77 11.30
C ILE A 203 -13.10 -0.32 10.33
N GLU A 204 -13.97 0.03 9.39
CA GLU A 204 -14.47 -0.88 8.38
C GLU A 204 -13.60 -0.86 7.13
N ILE A 205 -13.28 -2.06 6.58
CA ILE A 205 -12.58 -2.22 5.29
C ILE A 205 -13.40 -3.19 4.44
N GLY A 206 -14.19 -2.63 3.52
CA GLY A 206 -15.11 -3.41 2.69
C GLY A 206 -15.12 -2.97 1.22
N SER A 207 -15.61 -3.84 0.34
CA SER A 207 -15.69 -3.57 -1.11
C SER A 207 -16.70 -2.49 -1.50
N HIS A 208 -17.73 -2.26 -0.66
CA HIS A 208 -18.77 -1.24 -0.86
C HIS A 208 -18.27 0.19 -0.58
N LEU A 209 -17.13 0.34 0.13
CA LEU A 209 -16.53 1.64 0.40
C LEU A 209 -15.89 2.22 -0.88
N THR A 210 -15.94 3.54 -1.01
CA THR A 210 -15.20 4.25 -2.06
C THR A 210 -13.69 4.08 -1.89
N SER A 211 -12.93 4.24 -2.97
CA SER A 211 -11.45 4.13 -2.91
C SER A 211 -10.83 5.10 -1.90
N SER A 212 -11.41 6.31 -1.76
CA SER A 212 -10.95 7.30 -0.77
C SER A 212 -11.20 6.86 0.67
N GLN A 213 -12.39 6.31 0.95
CA GLN A 213 -12.75 5.78 2.28
C GLN A 213 -11.88 4.57 2.63
N ARG A 214 -11.69 3.62 1.71
CA ARG A 214 -10.80 2.46 1.93
C ARG A 214 -9.38 2.89 2.25
N ARG A 215 -8.85 3.87 1.52
CA ARG A 215 -7.53 4.43 1.80
C ARG A 215 -7.45 5.03 3.21
N LYS A 216 -8.39 5.91 3.56
CA LYS A 216 -8.45 6.54 4.89
C LYS A 216 -8.53 5.49 6.00
N ASN A 217 -9.40 4.50 5.83
CA ASN A 217 -9.60 3.45 6.82
C ASN A 217 -8.37 2.53 6.92
N PHE A 218 -7.69 2.26 5.81
CA PHE A 218 -6.42 1.54 5.81
C PHE A 218 -5.33 2.32 6.59
N GLU A 219 -5.22 3.62 6.36
CA GLU A 219 -4.25 4.48 7.07
C GLU A 219 -4.56 4.61 8.57
N LEU A 220 -5.84 4.55 8.97
CA LEU A 220 -6.25 4.54 10.38
C LEU A 220 -6.02 3.19 11.08
N ALA A 221 -6.09 2.08 10.34
CA ALA A 221 -5.92 0.73 10.88
C ALA A 221 -4.45 0.32 11.04
N ALA A 222 -3.53 1.00 10.35
CA ALA A 222 -2.10 0.72 10.37
C ALA A 222 -1.38 1.36 11.54
#